data_139e2a9da0fef7e520fa6e86ff69e84e
#
_entry.id   139e2a9da0fef7e520fa6e86ff69e84e
#
_cell.length_a   1.000
_cell.length_b   1.000
_cell.length_c   1.000
_cell.angle_alpha   90.00
_cell.angle_beta   90.00
_cell.angle_gamma   90.00
#
_symmetry.space_group_name_H-M   'P 1'
#
loop_
_entity.id
_entity.type
_entity.pdbx_description
1 polymer ?
#
loop_
_entity_poly.entity_id
_entity_poly.type
_entity_poly.pdbx_seq_one_letter_code
_entity_poly.pdbx_strand_id
1 'polypeptide(L)'
;MKKRWKIFWIVCGSMFLAGIICCSVSWGMGTTLTDIARQFPHGIGWISEDEDWDDADEEDEEDIEDDQDEEEDQNERKQEETAASQEKETMKDATGIIEGNGKAAYQNIREIKSTVGAGRIHLKTQPDTDEITIESKDTHKKLGFRAYAKDGILYLTSNKKITKTRNVGKGTITVTLPADIELEEVELNLKAGELKAEQILAKDLEVNAGAGEVNILEFSADKAEFKCGAGSVTAAGDAKKKIDADCGVGEINLKLKGNQNDYNYDLDCGIGEIQCGDYSFSGFGRENSIDNGADKKMDIDCGIGSINVTFMEQM
;
A
#
# COMPACT_ATOMS: atom_id res chain seq x y z
N MET A 1 23.70 1.26 -5.52
CA MET A 1 22.43 1.97 -5.30
C MET A 1 22.39 2.80 -4.01
N LYS A 2 23.07 2.44 -2.92
CA LYS A 2 23.03 3.13 -1.61
C LYS A 2 23.49 4.61 -1.61
N LYS A 3 24.37 5.04 -2.51
CA LYS A 3 24.91 6.43 -2.51
C LYS A 3 23.93 7.48 -3.06
N ARG A 4 23.13 7.14 -4.06
CA ARG A 4 22.13 8.04 -4.66
C ARG A 4 20.93 8.27 -3.73
N TRP A 5 20.55 7.28 -2.96
CA TRP A 5 19.45 7.37 -2.01
C TRP A 5 19.81 8.24 -0.79
N LYS A 6 21.04 8.17 -0.31
CA LYS A 6 21.54 9.08 0.73
C LYS A 6 21.51 10.56 0.30
N ILE A 7 21.83 10.84 -0.97
CA ILE A 7 21.79 12.20 -1.52
C ILE A 7 20.34 12.71 -1.62
N PHE A 8 19.41 11.87 -2.04
CA PHE A 8 17.99 12.20 -2.08
C PHE A 8 17.45 12.59 -0.69
N TRP A 9 17.75 11.81 0.33
CA TRP A 9 17.33 12.09 1.71
C TRP A 9 17.97 13.36 2.29
N ILE A 10 19.23 13.63 1.95
CA ILE A 10 19.90 14.88 2.37
C ILE A 10 19.22 16.10 1.73
N VAL A 11 18.85 16.02 0.46
CA VAL A 11 18.15 17.11 -0.25
C VAL A 11 16.74 17.32 0.30
N CYS A 12 15.97 16.27 0.49
CA CYS A 12 14.63 16.35 1.09
C CYS A 12 14.70 16.90 2.54
N GLY A 13 15.64 16.42 3.35
CA GLY A 13 15.84 16.90 4.71
C GLY A 13 16.27 18.38 4.76
N SER A 14 17.09 18.85 3.81
CA SER A 14 17.49 20.26 3.74
C SER A 14 16.34 21.19 3.35
N MET A 15 15.47 20.75 2.42
CA MET A 15 14.26 21.50 2.05
C MET A 15 13.26 21.57 3.20
N PHE A 16 13.07 20.48 3.93
CA PHE A 16 12.18 20.44 5.08
C PHE A 16 12.67 21.33 6.22
N LEU A 17 13.98 21.31 6.52
CA LEU A 17 14.60 22.21 7.49
C LEU A 17 14.46 23.70 7.11
N ALA A 18 14.65 24.03 5.82
CA ALA A 18 14.43 25.37 5.32
C ALA A 18 12.97 25.82 5.50
N GLY A 19 12.00 24.92 5.25
CA GLY A 19 10.57 25.17 5.48
C GLY A 19 10.25 25.45 6.96
N ILE A 20 10.79 24.66 7.89
CA ILE A 20 10.61 24.88 9.33
C ILE A 20 11.20 26.22 9.77
N ILE A 21 12.38 26.59 9.28
CA ILE A 21 13.01 27.89 9.59
C ILE A 21 12.15 29.04 9.07
N CYS A 22 11.62 28.96 7.86
CA CYS A 22 10.70 29.97 7.32
C CYS A 22 9.43 30.10 8.16
N CYS A 23 8.84 28.99 8.57
CA CYS A 23 7.63 28.99 9.42
C CYS A 23 7.92 29.58 10.82
N SER A 24 9.05 29.24 11.42
CA SER A 24 9.42 29.77 12.76
C SER A 24 9.74 31.26 12.73
N VAL A 25 10.38 31.77 11.68
CA VAL A 25 10.63 33.19 11.47
C VAL A 25 9.32 33.94 11.25
N SER A 26 8.39 33.40 10.46
CA SER A 26 7.07 33.99 10.24
C SER A 26 6.25 34.07 11.53
N TRP A 27 6.32 33.05 12.37
CA TRP A 27 5.65 33.05 13.68
C TRP A 27 6.29 34.05 14.65
N GLY A 28 7.62 34.17 14.64
CA GLY A 28 8.34 35.15 15.44
C GLY A 28 8.07 36.60 15.04
N MET A 29 7.63 36.87 13.81
CA MET A 29 7.21 38.18 13.32
C MET A 29 5.71 38.49 13.54
N GLY A 30 4.96 37.61 14.26
CA GLY A 30 3.57 37.84 14.65
C GLY A 30 2.55 37.66 13.53
N THR A 31 2.90 37.02 12.41
CA THR A 31 1.94 36.68 11.35
C THR A 31 1.05 35.54 11.79
N THR A 32 -0.26 35.74 11.73
CA THR A 32 -1.26 34.69 12.00
C THR A 32 -1.74 34.04 10.71
N LEU A 33 -2.28 32.82 10.77
CA LEU A 33 -2.86 32.14 9.62
C LEU A 33 -3.94 32.98 8.92
N THR A 34 -4.64 33.84 9.67
CA THR A 34 -5.63 34.80 9.14
C THR A 34 -5.01 35.90 8.28
N ASP A 35 -3.79 36.30 8.56
CA ASP A 35 -3.08 37.32 7.75
C ASP A 35 -2.60 36.75 6.42
N ILE A 36 -2.19 35.48 6.42
CA ILE A 36 -1.84 34.74 5.21
C ILE A 36 -3.07 34.53 4.31
N ALA A 37 -4.20 34.14 4.88
CA ALA A 37 -5.46 33.97 4.13
C ALA A 37 -5.98 35.28 3.49
N ARG A 38 -5.68 36.44 4.08
CA ARG A 38 -6.01 37.76 3.49
C ARG A 38 -5.13 38.15 2.33
N GLN A 39 -3.92 37.64 2.24
CA GLN A 39 -2.95 37.99 1.21
C GLN A 39 -3.11 37.14 -0.05
N PHE A 40 -3.83 36.01 0.04
CA PHE A 40 -4.15 35.13 -1.07
C PHE A 40 -5.67 34.96 -1.21
N PRO A 41 -6.38 35.94 -1.81
CA PRO A 41 -7.84 35.93 -1.94
C PRO A 41 -8.39 34.79 -2.81
N HIS A 42 -7.51 34.03 -3.51
CA HIS A 42 -7.90 32.87 -4.34
C HIS A 42 -7.48 31.52 -3.73
N GLY A 43 -7.12 31.48 -2.43
CA GLY A 43 -6.78 30.24 -1.70
C GLY A 43 -5.41 29.68 -2.08
N ILE A 44 -4.80 28.98 -1.12
CA ILE A 44 -3.67 28.10 -1.41
C ILE A 44 -4.31 26.81 -1.91
N GLY A 45 -3.95 26.34 -3.10
CA GLY A 45 -4.68 25.36 -3.93
C GLY A 45 -5.02 23.95 -3.35
N TRP A 46 -5.12 23.80 -2.05
CA TRP A 46 -5.55 22.61 -1.33
C TRP A 46 -6.68 22.87 -0.32
N ILE A 47 -7.13 24.11 -0.18
CA ILE A 47 -8.25 24.47 0.70
C ILE A 47 -9.17 25.36 -0.13
N SER A 48 -10.03 24.78 -0.95
CA SER A 48 -11.18 25.46 -1.52
C SER A 48 -12.42 24.63 -1.27
N GLU A 49 -13.27 25.15 -0.40
CA GLU A 49 -14.70 24.83 -0.37
C GLU A 49 -15.34 25.34 -1.66
N ASP A 50 -16.37 24.61 -2.08
CA ASP A 50 -17.16 24.80 -3.28
C ASP A 50 -17.58 26.24 -3.57
N GLU A 51 -17.40 26.71 -4.82
CA GLU A 51 -18.31 27.65 -5.49
C GLU A 51 -18.19 27.49 -7.01
N ASP A 52 -19.36 27.53 -7.64
CA ASP A 52 -19.64 27.41 -9.06
C ASP A 52 -18.91 28.47 -9.90
N TRP A 53 -18.43 28.09 -11.10
CA TRP A 53 -17.99 29.03 -12.12
C TRP A 53 -18.73 28.77 -13.42
N ASP A 54 -19.65 29.69 -13.72
CA ASP A 54 -20.11 29.98 -15.08
C ASP A 54 -19.17 31.00 -15.73
N ASP A 55 -18.89 30.73 -16.98
CA ASP A 55 -18.44 31.58 -18.10
C ASP A 55 -17.84 32.98 -17.86
N ALA A 56 -16.64 33.23 -18.43
CA ALA A 56 -16.41 34.24 -19.46
C ALA A 56 -14.92 34.43 -19.85
N ASP A 57 -14.74 34.44 -21.17
CA ASP A 57 -13.83 35.24 -21.96
C ASP A 57 -12.33 34.92 -22.10
N GLU A 58 -12.01 34.64 -23.35
CA GLU A 58 -10.72 34.52 -24.00
C GLU A 58 -9.88 35.81 -23.90
N GLU A 59 -8.59 35.71 -23.57
CA GLU A 59 -7.55 36.57 -24.15
C GLU A 59 -6.18 35.85 -24.13
N ASP A 60 -5.47 36.02 -25.24
CA ASP A 60 -4.23 35.38 -25.67
C ASP A 60 -3.05 35.59 -24.71
N GLU A 61 -2.34 34.54 -24.32
CA GLU A 61 -0.95 34.62 -23.87
C GLU A 61 -0.08 33.57 -24.57
N GLU A 62 1.04 34.05 -25.10
CA GLU A 62 1.99 33.37 -25.99
C GLU A 62 2.65 32.14 -25.33
N ASP A 63 2.69 31.06 -26.10
CA ASP A 63 3.36 29.81 -25.84
C ASP A 63 4.86 29.98 -25.60
N ILE A 64 5.34 29.61 -24.42
CA ILE A 64 6.73 29.20 -24.20
C ILE A 64 6.70 27.67 -24.12
N GLU A 65 7.00 27.03 -25.23
CA GLU A 65 7.17 25.59 -25.35
C GLU A 65 8.35 25.14 -24.47
N ASP A 66 8.08 24.32 -23.45
CA ASP A 66 9.07 23.65 -22.63
C ASP A 66 9.23 22.21 -23.15
N ASP A 67 10.19 22.02 -24.06
CA ASP A 67 10.48 20.75 -24.77
C ASP A 67 10.84 19.55 -23.88
N GLN A 68 10.81 19.69 -22.56
CA GLN A 68 11.15 18.60 -21.64
C GLN A 68 9.95 17.72 -21.23
N ASP A 69 8.72 18.21 -21.31
CA ASP A 69 7.53 17.44 -20.94
C ASP A 69 7.12 16.40 -21.98
N GLU A 70 7.50 16.59 -23.25
CA GLU A 70 7.13 15.65 -24.33
C GLU A 70 7.92 14.33 -24.30
N GLU A 71 9.16 14.32 -23.83
CA GLU A 71 9.98 13.09 -23.75
C GLU A 71 9.54 12.17 -22.58
N GLU A 72 9.09 12.72 -21.46
CA GLU A 72 8.54 11.94 -20.35
C GLU A 72 7.21 11.30 -20.71
N ASP A 73 6.32 12.04 -21.39
CA ASP A 73 5.00 11.55 -21.83
C ASP A 73 5.12 10.43 -22.89
N GLN A 74 6.11 10.49 -23.79
CA GLN A 74 6.34 9.45 -24.79
C GLN A 74 6.95 8.18 -24.19
N ASN A 75 7.77 8.31 -23.18
CA ASN A 75 8.36 7.16 -22.48
C ASN A 75 7.33 6.45 -21.59
N GLU A 76 6.43 7.21 -20.96
CA GLU A 76 5.31 6.66 -20.20
C GLU A 76 4.28 5.95 -21.09
N ARG A 77 3.92 6.52 -22.25
CA ARG A 77 3.01 5.87 -23.22
C ARG A 77 3.57 4.56 -23.77
N LYS A 78 4.88 4.50 -24.06
CA LYS A 78 5.54 3.24 -24.49
C LYS A 78 5.55 2.18 -23.40
N GLN A 79 5.71 2.57 -22.14
CA GLN A 79 5.63 1.63 -21.02
C GLN A 79 4.18 1.14 -20.79
N GLU A 80 3.18 1.98 -20.98
CA GLU A 80 1.77 1.59 -20.91
C GLU A 80 1.35 0.65 -22.04
N GLU A 81 1.78 0.90 -23.28
CA GLU A 81 1.52 0.00 -24.41
C GLU A 81 2.20 -1.36 -24.24
N THR A 82 3.40 -1.38 -23.70
CA THR A 82 4.13 -2.63 -23.40
C THR A 82 3.45 -3.41 -22.29
N ALA A 83 3.01 -2.75 -21.22
CA ALA A 83 2.29 -3.37 -20.12
C ALA A 83 0.90 -3.90 -20.55
N ALA A 84 0.16 -3.13 -21.35
CA ALA A 84 -1.14 -3.55 -21.89
C ALA A 84 -0.99 -4.72 -22.90
N SER A 85 0.11 -4.77 -23.63
CA SER A 85 0.41 -5.88 -24.54
C SER A 85 0.78 -7.15 -23.78
N GLN A 86 1.55 -7.05 -22.72
CA GLN A 86 1.89 -8.16 -21.83
C GLN A 86 0.65 -8.72 -21.09
N GLU A 87 -0.24 -7.84 -20.60
CA GLU A 87 -1.51 -8.27 -19.99
C GLU A 87 -2.41 -9.02 -20.97
N LYS A 88 -2.52 -8.53 -22.22
CA LYS A 88 -3.30 -9.24 -23.26
C LYS A 88 -2.73 -10.63 -23.59
N GLU A 89 -1.42 -10.76 -23.59
CA GLU A 89 -0.74 -12.04 -23.82
C GLU A 89 -0.91 -12.97 -22.61
N THR A 90 -0.91 -12.44 -21.41
CA THR A 90 -1.17 -13.20 -20.17
C THR A 90 -2.60 -13.73 -20.13
N MET A 91 -3.58 -12.99 -20.65
CA MET A 91 -5.00 -13.42 -20.66
C MET A 91 -5.33 -14.44 -21.74
N LYS A 92 -4.41 -14.80 -22.63
CA LYS A 92 -4.71 -15.63 -23.82
C LYS A 92 -5.21 -17.04 -23.50
N ASP A 93 -4.86 -17.59 -22.30
CA ASP A 93 -5.31 -18.90 -21.83
C ASP A 93 -5.96 -18.80 -20.45
N ALA A 94 -6.45 -17.62 -20.08
CA ALA A 94 -7.08 -17.37 -18.79
C ALA A 94 -8.50 -17.92 -18.74
N THR A 95 -8.92 -18.34 -17.56
CA THR A 95 -10.26 -18.86 -17.28
C THR A 95 -11.00 -18.01 -16.26
N GLY A 96 -12.34 -18.05 -16.28
CA GLY A 96 -13.16 -17.35 -15.28
C GLY A 96 -13.04 -15.83 -15.31
N ILE A 97 -12.87 -15.23 -16.50
CA ILE A 97 -12.59 -13.80 -16.63
C ILE A 97 -13.78 -12.97 -16.15
N ILE A 98 -13.52 -12.07 -15.19
CA ILE A 98 -14.41 -10.99 -14.76
C ILE A 98 -13.83 -9.68 -15.27
N GLU A 99 -14.65 -8.86 -15.91
CA GLU A 99 -14.33 -7.48 -16.27
C GLU A 99 -15.35 -6.52 -15.62
N GLY A 100 -14.87 -5.67 -14.73
CA GLY A 100 -15.72 -4.78 -13.95
C GLY A 100 -16.54 -5.54 -12.89
N ASN A 101 -17.87 -5.49 -12.96
CA ASN A 101 -18.76 -6.19 -12.02
C ASN A 101 -19.06 -7.60 -12.50
N GLY A 102 -19.01 -8.59 -11.61
CA GLY A 102 -19.28 -9.96 -11.96
C GLY A 102 -19.01 -10.94 -10.82
N LYS A 103 -19.23 -12.23 -11.11
CA LYS A 103 -18.94 -13.33 -10.18
C LYS A 103 -18.38 -14.52 -10.95
N ALA A 104 -17.33 -15.13 -10.42
CA ALA A 104 -16.76 -16.37 -10.95
C ALA A 104 -16.23 -17.24 -9.81
N ALA A 105 -16.11 -18.54 -10.09
CA ALA A 105 -15.50 -19.53 -9.21
C ALA A 105 -14.25 -20.12 -9.88
N TYR A 106 -13.26 -20.43 -9.08
CA TYR A 106 -11.94 -20.89 -9.52
C TYR A 106 -11.53 -22.12 -8.72
N GLN A 107 -10.96 -23.09 -9.40
CA GLN A 107 -10.46 -24.33 -8.81
C GLN A 107 -8.96 -24.47 -9.06
N ASN A 108 -8.31 -25.29 -8.26
CA ASN A 108 -6.88 -25.59 -8.39
C ASN A 108 -5.98 -24.34 -8.36
N ILE A 109 -6.36 -23.33 -7.58
CA ILE A 109 -5.55 -22.13 -7.34
C ILE A 109 -4.53 -22.43 -6.26
N ARG A 110 -3.27 -22.08 -6.54
CA ARG A 110 -2.13 -22.20 -5.63
C ARG A 110 -1.61 -20.85 -5.17
N GLU A 111 -1.81 -19.81 -6.00
CA GLU A 111 -1.31 -18.48 -5.74
C GLU A 111 -2.39 -17.43 -6.00
N ILE A 112 -2.37 -16.34 -5.24
CA ILE A 112 -3.21 -15.16 -5.47
C ILE A 112 -2.30 -13.95 -5.64
N LYS A 113 -2.44 -13.23 -6.77
CA LYS A 113 -1.71 -11.99 -7.06
C LYS A 113 -2.69 -10.86 -7.31
N SER A 114 -2.77 -9.95 -6.35
CA SER A 114 -3.67 -8.81 -6.40
C SER A 114 -2.89 -7.51 -6.57
N THR A 115 -3.21 -6.74 -7.60
CA THR A 115 -2.72 -5.37 -7.79
C THR A 115 -3.89 -4.47 -8.13
N VAL A 116 -4.51 -3.90 -7.08
CA VAL A 116 -5.71 -3.07 -7.20
C VAL A 116 -5.38 -1.62 -6.84
N GLY A 117 -5.64 -0.71 -7.78
CA GLY A 117 -5.34 0.71 -7.62
C GLY A 117 -6.19 1.40 -6.57
N ALA A 118 -7.49 1.08 -6.48
CA ALA A 118 -8.39 1.64 -5.49
C ALA A 118 -9.62 0.76 -5.28
N GLY A 119 -10.21 0.80 -4.07
CA GLY A 119 -11.44 0.09 -3.76
C GLY A 119 -11.40 -0.59 -2.41
N ARG A 120 -12.37 -1.46 -2.19
CA ARG A 120 -12.44 -2.30 -1.00
C ARG A 120 -12.28 -3.76 -1.41
N ILE A 121 -11.31 -4.43 -0.82
CA ILE A 121 -11.07 -5.85 -1.02
C ILE A 121 -11.40 -6.57 0.28
N HIS A 122 -12.31 -7.53 0.23
CA HIS A 122 -12.69 -8.34 1.37
C HIS A 122 -12.35 -9.81 1.08
N LEU A 123 -11.38 -10.35 1.79
CA LEU A 123 -11.11 -11.78 1.80
C LEU A 123 -11.90 -12.41 2.95
N LYS A 124 -12.81 -13.29 2.60
CA LYS A 124 -13.64 -14.05 3.54
C LYS A 124 -13.27 -15.52 3.49
N THR A 125 -13.54 -16.24 4.56
CA THR A 125 -13.41 -17.68 4.59
C THR A 125 -14.77 -18.35 4.63
N GLN A 126 -14.89 -19.49 3.95
CA GLN A 126 -16.09 -20.31 3.96
C GLN A 126 -15.69 -21.77 4.17
N PRO A 127 -16.26 -22.45 5.17
CA PRO A 127 -16.10 -23.89 5.33
C PRO A 127 -16.86 -24.66 4.23
N ASP A 128 -16.52 -25.93 4.06
CA ASP A 128 -17.22 -26.87 3.17
C ASP A 128 -17.28 -26.44 1.68
N THR A 129 -16.24 -25.78 1.21
CA THR A 129 -16.03 -25.46 -0.21
C THR A 129 -14.58 -25.74 -0.60
N ASP A 130 -14.36 -26.11 -1.85
CA ASP A 130 -13.03 -26.31 -2.45
C ASP A 130 -12.75 -25.28 -3.58
N GLU A 131 -13.68 -24.35 -3.79
CA GLU A 131 -13.57 -23.32 -4.80
C GLU A 131 -13.30 -21.94 -4.20
N ILE A 132 -12.42 -21.20 -4.82
CA ILE A 132 -12.25 -19.76 -4.55
C ILE A 132 -13.28 -19.01 -5.40
N THR A 133 -14.09 -18.16 -4.78
CA THR A 133 -15.05 -17.32 -5.53
C THR A 133 -14.66 -15.85 -5.44
N ILE A 134 -14.83 -15.15 -6.55
CA ILE A 134 -14.71 -13.68 -6.60
C ILE A 134 -16.07 -13.11 -6.99
N GLU A 135 -16.49 -12.11 -6.24
CA GLU A 135 -17.65 -11.27 -6.55
C GLU A 135 -17.24 -9.80 -6.51
N SER A 136 -17.38 -9.09 -7.63
CA SER A 136 -17.12 -7.66 -7.74
C SER A 136 -18.40 -6.88 -7.95
N LYS A 137 -18.64 -5.85 -7.13
CA LYS A 137 -19.84 -5.01 -7.13
C LYS A 137 -19.47 -3.54 -7.10
N ASP A 138 -20.25 -2.73 -7.80
CA ASP A 138 -20.15 -1.28 -7.83
C ASP A 138 -18.74 -0.76 -8.21
N THR A 139 -17.97 -1.59 -8.95
CA THR A 139 -16.67 -1.19 -9.47
C THR A 139 -16.85 -0.16 -10.56
N HIS A 140 -16.12 0.95 -10.45
CA HIS A 140 -16.18 2.01 -11.44
C HIS A 140 -15.47 1.57 -12.74
N LYS A 141 -16.05 1.86 -13.92
CA LYS A 141 -15.49 1.45 -15.22
C LYS A 141 -14.03 1.92 -15.43
N LYS A 142 -13.68 3.11 -14.96
CA LYS A 142 -12.30 3.63 -15.05
C LYS A 142 -11.30 2.90 -14.14
N LEU A 143 -11.77 2.17 -13.14
CA LEU A 143 -10.91 1.27 -12.36
C LEU A 143 -10.35 0.16 -13.25
N GLY A 144 -11.13 -0.29 -14.24
CA GLY A 144 -10.72 -1.36 -15.14
C GLY A 144 -10.42 -2.65 -14.38
N PHE A 145 -11.22 -2.96 -13.34
CA PHE A 145 -11.02 -4.17 -12.55
C PHE A 145 -11.19 -5.41 -13.41
N ARG A 146 -10.26 -6.34 -13.26
CA ARG A 146 -10.28 -7.67 -13.89
C ARG A 146 -9.86 -8.72 -12.88
N ALA A 147 -10.51 -9.88 -12.94
CA ALA A 147 -10.07 -11.08 -12.25
C ALA A 147 -10.07 -12.25 -13.22
N TYR A 148 -9.09 -13.12 -13.14
CA TYR A 148 -8.95 -14.31 -13.98
C TYR A 148 -7.95 -15.29 -13.36
N ALA A 149 -8.07 -16.57 -13.71
CA ALA A 149 -7.09 -17.57 -13.33
C ALA A 149 -6.28 -18.04 -14.55
N LYS A 150 -4.98 -18.24 -14.34
CA LYS A 150 -4.04 -18.80 -15.31
C LYS A 150 -2.95 -19.59 -14.60
N ASP A 151 -2.66 -20.79 -15.04
CA ASP A 151 -1.56 -21.64 -14.53
C ASP A 151 -1.58 -21.88 -13.01
N GLY A 152 -2.78 -21.89 -12.41
CA GLY A 152 -2.98 -22.05 -10.96
C GLY A 152 -2.78 -20.77 -10.17
N ILE A 153 -2.64 -19.62 -10.83
CA ILE A 153 -2.54 -18.29 -10.22
C ILE A 153 -3.85 -17.53 -10.46
N LEU A 154 -4.41 -16.97 -9.41
CA LEU A 154 -5.56 -16.10 -9.46
C LEU A 154 -5.10 -14.65 -9.45
N TYR A 155 -5.36 -13.95 -10.55
CA TYR A 155 -5.01 -12.56 -10.72
C TYR A 155 -6.21 -11.64 -10.44
N LEU A 156 -5.98 -10.61 -9.62
CA LEU A 156 -6.89 -9.49 -9.43
C LEU A 156 -6.16 -8.23 -9.85
N THR A 157 -6.56 -7.61 -10.93
CA THR A 157 -5.85 -6.45 -11.49
C THR A 157 -6.76 -5.26 -11.69
N SER A 158 -6.19 -4.07 -11.72
CA SER A 158 -6.88 -2.87 -12.15
C SER A 158 -5.94 -1.91 -12.87
N ASN A 159 -6.50 -0.90 -13.53
CA ASN A 159 -5.69 0.11 -14.24
C ASN A 159 -4.71 0.79 -13.28
N LYS A 160 -3.46 0.95 -13.72
CA LYS A 160 -2.38 1.53 -12.90
C LYS A 160 -2.57 3.01 -12.62
N LYS A 161 -3.17 3.77 -13.55
CA LYS A 161 -3.42 5.20 -13.41
C LYS A 161 -4.91 5.47 -13.17
N ILE A 162 -5.24 5.85 -11.93
CA ILE A 162 -6.55 6.36 -11.58
C ILE A 162 -6.40 7.86 -11.33
N THR A 163 -6.47 8.65 -12.40
CA THR A 163 -6.39 10.10 -12.29
C THR A 163 -7.76 10.68 -11.90
N LYS A 164 -7.77 11.47 -10.82
CA LYS A 164 -8.81 12.45 -10.42
C LYS A 164 -10.28 12.08 -10.76
N THR A 165 -10.68 10.81 -10.56
CA THR A 165 -12.06 10.40 -10.83
C THR A 165 -12.80 10.23 -9.50
N ARG A 166 -13.84 11.01 -9.29
CA ARG A 166 -14.76 10.87 -8.13
C ARG A 166 -15.34 9.44 -8.13
N ASN A 167 -15.39 8.82 -6.95
CA ASN A 167 -16.02 7.51 -6.70
C ASN A 167 -15.32 6.26 -7.27
N VAL A 168 -14.10 6.34 -7.76
CA VAL A 168 -13.36 5.14 -8.25
C VAL A 168 -13.14 4.11 -7.15
N GLY A 169 -12.93 4.55 -5.92
CA GLY A 169 -12.69 3.67 -4.76
C GLY A 169 -13.95 3.14 -4.06
N LYS A 170 -15.16 3.31 -4.62
CA LYS A 170 -16.40 2.83 -3.96
C LYS A 170 -16.72 1.36 -4.20
N GLY A 171 -16.14 0.73 -5.23
CA GLY A 171 -16.37 -0.67 -5.55
C GLY A 171 -15.91 -1.61 -4.44
N THR A 172 -16.55 -2.78 -4.37
CA THR A 172 -16.18 -3.85 -3.44
C THR A 172 -15.87 -5.12 -4.21
N ILE A 173 -14.72 -5.71 -3.93
CA ILE A 173 -14.27 -6.99 -4.45
C ILE A 173 -14.26 -7.96 -3.27
N THR A 174 -15.11 -8.97 -3.32
CA THR A 174 -15.14 -10.01 -2.29
C THR A 174 -14.48 -11.27 -2.86
N VAL A 175 -13.44 -11.74 -2.20
CA VAL A 175 -12.77 -13.01 -2.46
C VAL A 175 -13.17 -13.97 -1.35
N THR A 176 -13.82 -15.07 -1.67
CA THR A 176 -14.16 -16.09 -0.67
C THR A 176 -13.23 -17.27 -0.86
N LEU A 177 -12.50 -17.60 0.17
CA LEU A 177 -11.52 -18.69 0.22
C LEU A 177 -12.11 -19.89 0.98
N PRO A 178 -11.79 -21.13 0.60
CA PRO A 178 -11.98 -22.28 1.48
C PRO A 178 -11.26 -22.06 2.82
N ALA A 179 -11.88 -22.44 3.94
CA ALA A 179 -11.31 -22.15 5.27
C ALA A 179 -9.95 -22.83 5.52
N ASP A 180 -9.74 -24.00 4.90
CA ASP A 180 -8.53 -24.81 5.12
C ASP A 180 -7.52 -24.75 3.95
N ILE A 181 -7.71 -23.81 2.99
CA ILE A 181 -6.81 -23.70 1.85
C ILE A 181 -5.49 -23.06 2.27
N GLU A 182 -4.40 -23.81 2.18
CA GLU A 182 -3.03 -23.26 2.28
C GLU A 182 -2.51 -22.96 0.87
N LEU A 183 -2.28 -21.68 0.58
CA LEU A 183 -1.74 -21.21 -0.69
C LEU A 183 -0.20 -21.24 -0.68
N GLU A 184 0.39 -21.36 -1.85
CA GLU A 184 1.86 -21.26 -1.98
C GLU A 184 2.31 -19.80 -1.79
N GLU A 185 1.61 -18.86 -2.45
CA GLU A 185 1.91 -17.44 -2.37
C GLU A 185 0.61 -16.61 -2.38
N VAL A 186 0.57 -15.60 -1.52
CA VAL A 186 -0.50 -14.59 -1.51
C VAL A 186 0.16 -13.21 -1.53
N GLU A 187 0.02 -12.50 -2.65
CA GLU A 187 0.51 -11.14 -2.87
C GLU A 187 -0.68 -10.18 -2.97
N LEU A 188 -0.78 -9.23 -2.03
CA LEU A 188 -1.87 -8.28 -1.93
C LEU A 188 -1.33 -6.84 -2.01
N ASN A 189 -1.38 -6.25 -3.20
CA ASN A 189 -0.97 -4.89 -3.46
C ASN A 189 -2.18 -3.97 -3.57
N LEU A 190 -2.41 -3.11 -2.57
CA LEU A 190 -3.45 -2.09 -2.56
C LEU A 190 -2.82 -0.70 -2.59
N LYS A 191 -3.04 0.06 -3.68
CA LYS A 191 -2.49 1.43 -3.77
C LYS A 191 -3.26 2.41 -2.91
N ALA A 192 -4.60 2.34 -2.90
CA ALA A 192 -5.46 3.18 -2.08
C ALA A 192 -6.77 2.46 -1.75
N GLY A 193 -7.31 2.65 -0.56
CA GLY A 193 -8.59 2.08 -0.15
C GLY A 193 -8.48 1.17 1.06
N GLU A 194 -9.27 0.11 1.11
CA GLU A 194 -9.39 -0.77 2.25
C GLU A 194 -9.24 -2.24 1.84
N LEU A 195 -8.43 -2.98 2.59
CA LEU A 195 -8.33 -4.43 2.50
C LEU A 195 -8.68 -5.04 3.85
N LYS A 196 -9.66 -5.93 3.87
CA LYS A 196 -10.02 -6.73 5.04
C LYS A 196 -9.90 -8.20 4.73
N ALA A 197 -9.21 -8.95 5.58
CA ALA A 197 -9.11 -10.39 5.48
C ALA A 197 -9.52 -11.06 6.80
N GLU A 198 -10.38 -12.08 6.72
CA GLU A 198 -10.74 -12.89 7.87
C GLU A 198 -9.61 -13.85 8.22
N GLN A 199 -9.11 -14.60 7.24
CA GLN A 199 -8.00 -15.52 7.42
C GLN A 199 -7.21 -15.66 6.11
N ILE A 200 -5.89 -15.77 6.23
CA ILE A 200 -4.98 -16.09 5.13
C ILE A 200 -4.02 -17.18 5.59
N LEU A 201 -4.03 -18.31 4.90
CA LEU A 201 -3.08 -19.41 5.10
C LEU A 201 -2.21 -19.49 3.85
N ALA A 202 -0.91 -19.22 3.97
CA ALA A 202 0.02 -19.23 2.84
C ALA A 202 1.43 -19.67 3.29
N LYS A 203 2.26 -20.12 2.34
CA LYS A 203 3.69 -20.27 2.63
C LYS A 203 4.40 -18.92 2.61
N ASP A 204 4.15 -18.13 1.57
CA ASP A 204 4.67 -16.77 1.44
C ASP A 204 3.49 -15.78 1.35
N LEU A 205 3.45 -14.83 2.29
CA LEU A 205 2.44 -13.78 2.35
C LEU A 205 3.12 -12.42 2.17
N GLU A 206 2.72 -11.67 1.14
CA GLU A 206 3.16 -10.29 0.91
C GLU A 206 1.96 -9.34 0.88
N VAL A 207 2.02 -8.29 1.70
CA VAL A 207 0.95 -7.29 1.83
C VAL A 207 1.54 -5.90 1.70
N ASN A 208 1.15 -5.19 0.65
CA ASN A 208 1.60 -3.83 0.36
C ASN A 208 0.43 -2.85 0.40
N ALA A 209 0.42 -1.96 1.38
CA ALA A 209 -0.51 -0.85 1.49
C ALA A 209 0.18 0.45 1.05
N GLY A 210 -0.22 1.04 -0.08
CA GLY A 210 0.30 2.33 -0.53
C GLY A 210 -0.18 3.47 0.37
N ALA A 211 -1.43 3.93 0.17
CA ALA A 211 -2.10 4.94 0.98
C ALA A 211 -3.46 4.41 1.50
N GLY A 212 -3.52 3.15 1.85
CA GLY A 212 -4.74 2.45 2.25
C GLY A 212 -4.70 1.95 3.68
N GLU A 213 -5.79 1.30 4.06
CA GLU A 213 -5.93 0.59 5.32
C GLU A 213 -6.02 -0.92 5.06
N VAL A 214 -5.16 -1.68 5.73
CA VAL A 214 -5.18 -3.14 5.69
C VAL A 214 -5.47 -3.69 7.08
N ASN A 215 -6.44 -4.60 7.16
CA ASN A 215 -6.80 -5.29 8.39
C ASN A 215 -6.92 -6.79 8.13
N ILE A 216 -6.00 -7.59 8.70
CA ILE A 216 -5.98 -9.04 8.62
C ILE A 216 -6.23 -9.61 10.00
N LEU A 217 -7.38 -10.27 10.19
CA LEU A 217 -7.77 -10.80 11.50
C LEU A 217 -6.93 -12.00 11.90
N GLU A 218 -6.58 -12.87 10.94
CA GLU A 218 -5.70 -14.00 11.18
C GLU A 218 -4.85 -14.32 9.94
N PHE A 219 -3.55 -14.53 10.13
CA PHE A 219 -2.70 -15.12 9.12
C PHE A 219 -1.84 -16.24 9.71
N SER A 220 -1.47 -17.19 8.84
CA SER A 220 -0.42 -18.17 9.12
C SER A 220 0.43 -18.32 7.88
N ALA A 221 1.75 -18.06 8.03
CA ALA A 221 2.69 -18.13 6.92
C ALA A 221 4.02 -18.77 7.33
N ASP A 222 4.81 -19.22 6.37
CA ASP A 222 6.22 -19.50 6.61
C ASP A 222 7.00 -18.17 6.67
N LYS A 223 6.72 -17.29 5.69
CA LYS A 223 7.25 -15.93 5.65
C LYS A 223 6.12 -14.93 5.44
N ALA A 224 6.16 -13.82 6.13
CA ALA A 224 5.20 -12.74 6.00
C ALA A 224 5.93 -11.40 5.82
N GLU A 225 5.54 -10.66 4.79
CA GLU A 225 6.07 -9.34 4.50
C GLU A 225 4.93 -8.32 4.50
N PHE A 226 5.10 -7.25 5.28
CA PHE A 226 4.13 -6.17 5.42
C PHE A 226 4.78 -4.84 5.07
N LYS A 227 4.32 -4.19 4.00
CA LYS A 227 4.78 -2.87 3.58
C LYS A 227 3.67 -1.85 3.71
N CYS A 228 3.99 -0.73 4.32
CA CYS A 228 3.08 0.41 4.45
C CYS A 228 3.75 1.69 3.93
N GLY A 229 3.21 2.27 2.87
CA GLY A 229 3.69 3.56 2.35
C GLY A 229 3.30 4.72 3.24
N ALA A 230 2.05 5.19 3.13
CA ALA A 230 1.46 6.29 3.91
C ALA A 230 0.09 5.90 4.49
N GLY A 231 -0.15 4.65 4.72
CA GLY A 231 -1.41 4.11 5.24
C GLY A 231 -1.26 3.45 6.60
N SER A 232 -2.06 2.41 6.82
CA SER A 232 -1.97 1.58 8.02
C SER A 232 -2.14 0.09 7.68
N VAL A 233 -1.35 -0.75 8.34
CA VAL A 233 -1.47 -2.20 8.28
C VAL A 233 -1.66 -2.72 9.70
N THR A 234 -2.74 -3.46 9.92
CA THR A 234 -2.97 -4.21 11.16
C THR A 234 -3.14 -5.68 10.80
N ALA A 235 -2.33 -6.55 11.38
CA ALA A 235 -2.41 -7.97 11.14
C ALA A 235 -2.17 -8.78 12.41
N ALA A 236 -2.92 -9.88 12.57
CA ALA A 236 -2.71 -10.83 13.67
C ALA A 236 -2.42 -12.22 13.10
N GLY A 237 -1.49 -12.97 13.70
CA GLY A 237 -1.17 -14.30 13.20
C GLY A 237 0.16 -14.86 13.63
N ASP A 238 0.73 -15.72 12.79
CA ASP A 238 2.04 -16.35 13.02
C ASP A 238 2.83 -16.47 11.73
N ALA A 239 4.14 -16.25 11.83
CA ALA A 239 5.09 -16.61 10.79
C ALA A 239 6.11 -17.61 11.36
N LYS A 240 6.30 -18.71 10.64
CA LYS A 240 7.15 -19.83 11.11
C LYS A 240 8.64 -19.57 10.95
N LYS A 241 9.04 -18.71 10.02
CA LYS A 241 10.46 -18.47 9.65
C LYS A 241 10.86 -17.02 9.71
N LYS A 242 10.09 -16.15 9.04
CA LYS A 242 10.50 -14.76 8.85
C LYS A 242 9.32 -13.80 8.81
N ILE A 243 9.53 -12.62 9.40
CA ILE A 243 8.66 -11.45 9.24
C ILE A 243 9.52 -10.29 8.75
N ASP A 244 9.05 -9.61 7.71
CA ASP A 244 9.57 -8.33 7.24
C ASP A 244 8.48 -7.28 7.41
N ALA A 245 8.80 -6.15 8.05
CA ALA A 245 7.90 -5.03 8.23
C ALA A 245 8.57 -3.72 7.83
N ASP A 246 8.08 -3.10 6.75
CA ASP A 246 8.63 -1.86 6.19
C ASP A 246 7.56 -0.76 6.21
N CYS A 247 7.78 0.29 6.98
CA CYS A 247 6.88 1.41 7.13
C CYS A 247 7.51 2.71 6.67
N GLY A 248 6.99 3.32 5.61
CA GLY A 248 7.45 4.63 5.12
C GLY A 248 7.05 5.77 6.04
N VAL A 249 5.77 6.21 5.99
CA VAL A 249 5.20 7.34 6.77
C VAL A 249 3.90 6.93 7.47
N GLY A 250 3.61 5.67 7.56
CA GLY A 250 2.38 5.13 8.10
C GLY A 250 2.55 4.43 9.44
N GLU A 251 1.72 3.42 9.63
CA GLU A 251 1.69 2.62 10.83
C GLU A 251 1.55 1.13 10.50
N ILE A 252 2.35 0.28 11.14
CA ILE A 252 2.20 -1.17 11.09
C ILE A 252 2.00 -1.70 12.51
N ASN A 253 0.89 -2.42 12.74
CA ASN A 253 0.54 -3.06 13.99
C ASN A 253 0.44 -4.57 13.79
N LEU A 254 1.37 -5.33 14.36
CA LEU A 254 1.39 -6.78 14.30
C LEU A 254 1.09 -7.39 15.67
N LYS A 255 0.17 -8.38 15.71
CA LYS A 255 -0.10 -9.22 16.89
C LYS A 255 0.30 -10.66 16.57
N LEU A 256 1.44 -11.09 17.06
CA LEU A 256 2.04 -12.37 16.70
C LEU A 256 1.81 -13.43 17.79
N LYS A 257 1.54 -14.65 17.37
CA LYS A 257 1.52 -15.81 18.29
C LYS A 257 2.96 -16.18 18.68
N GLY A 258 3.18 -16.54 19.95
CA GLY A 258 4.49 -16.91 20.47
C GLY A 258 5.10 -15.85 21.38
N ASN A 259 6.43 -15.83 21.46
CA ASN A 259 7.17 -14.98 22.37
C ASN A 259 8.20 -14.12 21.62
N GLN A 260 8.53 -12.95 22.16
CA GLN A 260 9.55 -12.08 21.57
C GLN A 260 10.93 -12.76 21.43
N ASN A 261 11.27 -13.69 22.31
CA ASN A 261 12.55 -14.41 22.26
C ASN A 261 12.60 -15.51 21.19
N ASP A 262 11.48 -15.77 20.49
CA ASP A 262 11.44 -16.72 19.37
C ASP A 262 12.07 -16.15 18.10
N TYR A 263 12.44 -14.85 18.10
CA TYR A 263 12.99 -14.14 16.95
C TYR A 263 14.37 -13.55 17.23
N ASN A 264 15.22 -13.54 16.19
CA ASN A 264 16.33 -12.63 16.07
C ASN A 264 15.85 -11.40 15.29
N TYR A 265 16.28 -10.21 15.70
CA TYR A 265 15.78 -8.94 15.16
C TYR A 265 16.87 -8.17 14.45
N ASP A 266 16.47 -7.53 13.33
CA ASP A 266 17.22 -6.49 12.64
C ASP A 266 16.30 -5.27 12.55
N LEU A 267 16.63 -4.18 13.25
CA LEU A 267 15.77 -3.02 13.43
C LEU A 267 16.46 -1.78 12.85
N ASP A 268 15.83 -1.12 11.88
CA ASP A 268 16.26 0.16 11.34
C ASP A 268 15.16 1.21 11.53
N CYS A 269 15.49 2.30 12.22
CA CYS A 269 14.55 3.36 12.51
C CYS A 269 15.09 4.73 12.06
N GLY A 270 14.40 5.37 11.12
CA GLY A 270 14.70 6.73 10.66
C GLY A 270 14.32 7.79 11.68
N ILE A 271 13.10 8.34 11.60
CA ILE A 271 12.54 9.36 12.53
C ILE A 271 11.28 8.81 13.21
N GLY A 272 11.15 7.50 13.28
CA GLY A 272 9.97 6.84 13.78
C GLY A 272 10.15 6.20 15.14
N GLU A 273 9.26 5.28 15.43
CA GLU A 273 9.28 4.45 16.62
C GLU A 273 9.03 2.99 16.24
N ILE A 274 9.84 2.09 16.78
CA ILE A 274 9.64 0.66 16.73
C ILE A 274 9.44 0.16 18.16
N GLN A 275 8.29 -0.45 18.41
CA GLN A 275 7.99 -1.18 19.64
C GLN A 275 7.84 -2.65 19.29
N CYS A 276 8.67 -3.51 19.84
CA CYS A 276 8.63 -4.95 19.60
C CYS A 276 8.68 -5.72 20.93
N GLY A 277 7.52 -6.09 21.44
CA GLY A 277 7.40 -6.61 22.81
C GLY A 277 7.94 -5.61 23.82
N ASP A 278 8.95 -6.03 24.58
CA ASP A 278 9.64 -5.18 25.58
C ASP A 278 10.74 -4.28 24.96
N TYR A 279 11.10 -4.52 23.70
CA TYR A 279 12.09 -3.72 23.01
C TYR A 279 11.45 -2.44 22.46
N SER A 280 11.91 -1.28 22.91
CA SER A 280 11.52 0.03 22.38
C SER A 280 12.71 0.68 21.70
N PHE A 281 12.53 1.09 20.47
CA PHE A 281 13.57 1.62 19.63
C PHE A 281 13.07 2.88 18.90
N SER A 282 13.59 4.04 19.31
CA SER A 282 13.21 5.32 18.75
C SER A 282 14.44 6.20 18.55
N GLY A 283 14.43 7.07 17.54
CA GLY A 283 15.49 8.04 17.34
C GLY A 283 15.84 8.31 15.89
N PHE A 284 16.90 9.05 15.68
CA PHE A 284 17.39 9.46 14.36
C PHE A 284 18.42 8.46 13.84
N GLY A 285 18.07 7.72 12.77
CA GLY A 285 19.00 6.93 11.97
C GLY A 285 19.75 5.88 12.79
N ARG A 286 19.04 5.06 13.54
CA ARG A 286 19.61 4.00 14.37
C ARG A 286 19.35 2.63 13.74
N GLU A 287 20.39 1.83 13.71
CA GLU A 287 20.31 0.39 13.42
C GLU A 287 20.59 -0.38 14.72
N ASN A 288 19.88 -1.44 14.97
CA ASN A 288 20.10 -2.35 16.09
C ASN A 288 19.82 -3.78 15.67
N SER A 289 20.62 -4.71 16.15
CA SER A 289 20.43 -6.14 15.91
C SER A 289 20.43 -6.86 17.25
N ILE A 290 19.44 -7.75 17.44
CA ILE A 290 19.27 -8.54 18.67
C ILE A 290 19.31 -10.01 18.28
N ASP A 291 20.30 -10.72 18.77
CA ASP A 291 20.45 -12.16 18.56
C ASP A 291 19.99 -12.91 19.84
N ASN A 292 18.84 -13.53 19.77
CA ASN A 292 18.28 -14.38 20.81
C ASN A 292 18.64 -15.86 20.62
N GLY A 293 19.45 -16.20 19.60
CA GLY A 293 19.74 -17.58 19.22
C GLY A 293 18.52 -18.32 18.68
N ALA A 294 17.56 -17.58 18.14
CA ALA A 294 16.29 -18.09 17.64
C ALA A 294 16.39 -18.56 16.17
N ASP A 295 15.49 -19.48 15.78
CA ASP A 295 15.40 -19.92 14.39
C ASP A 295 14.61 -18.94 13.50
N LYS A 296 13.72 -18.13 14.10
CA LYS A 296 12.91 -17.14 13.38
C LYS A 296 13.66 -15.81 13.27
N LYS A 297 13.38 -15.07 12.19
CA LYS A 297 13.97 -13.75 11.93
C LYS A 297 12.88 -12.68 11.78
N MET A 298 13.16 -11.49 12.28
CA MET A 298 12.29 -10.32 12.13
C MET A 298 13.10 -9.12 11.71
N ASP A 299 12.87 -8.65 10.47
CA ASP A 299 13.50 -7.46 9.90
C ASP A 299 12.46 -6.33 9.91
N ILE A 300 12.77 -5.22 10.59
CA ILE A 300 11.86 -4.08 10.75
C ILE A 300 12.56 -2.80 10.29
N ASP A 301 11.97 -2.14 9.30
CA ASP A 301 12.42 -0.86 8.77
C ASP A 301 11.31 0.20 8.93
N CYS A 302 11.56 1.22 9.73
CA CYS A 302 10.62 2.30 9.99
C CYS A 302 11.21 3.65 9.55
N GLY A 303 10.64 4.28 8.51
CA GLY A 303 11.04 5.60 8.03
C GLY A 303 10.64 6.73 8.97
N ILE A 304 9.41 7.27 8.84
CA ILE A 304 8.84 8.37 9.64
C ILE A 304 7.54 7.93 10.32
N GLY A 305 7.30 6.66 10.44
CA GLY A 305 6.07 6.12 10.99
C GLY A 305 6.26 5.45 12.33
N SER A 306 5.40 4.48 12.59
CA SER A 306 5.51 3.61 13.75
C SER A 306 5.28 2.15 13.36
N ILE A 307 6.07 1.26 13.97
CA ILE A 307 5.85 -0.18 13.89
C ILE A 307 5.72 -0.72 15.30
N ASN A 308 4.58 -1.35 15.57
CA ASN A 308 4.25 -1.93 16.85
C ASN A 308 4.00 -3.44 16.70
N VAL A 309 4.84 -4.24 17.32
CA VAL A 309 4.73 -5.69 17.37
C VAL A 309 4.45 -6.14 18.79
N THR A 310 3.33 -6.82 18.98
CA THR A 310 2.93 -7.41 20.27
C THR A 310 2.88 -8.92 20.15
N PHE A 311 3.18 -9.62 21.23
CA PHE A 311 3.17 -11.08 21.28
C PHE A 311 2.03 -11.58 22.16
N MET A 312 1.33 -12.59 21.67
CA MET A 312 0.28 -13.29 22.39
C MET A 312 0.83 -14.63 22.84
N GLU A 313 0.94 -14.83 24.15
CA GLU A 313 1.29 -16.13 24.69
C GLU A 313 0.29 -17.20 24.23
N GLN A 314 0.80 -18.33 23.78
CA GLN A 314 -0.06 -19.50 23.52
C GLN A 314 -0.56 -20.03 24.87
N MET A 315 -1.86 -19.94 25.07
CA MET A 315 -2.50 -20.60 26.24
C MET A 315 -2.55 -22.10 26.04
#